data_8c9d36310febd4712882db41ddda32cb
#
_entry.id   8c9d36310febd4712882db41ddda32cb
#
_cell.length_a   1.000
_cell.length_b   1.000
_cell.length_c   1.000
_cell.angle_alpha   90.00
_cell.angle_beta   90.00
_cell.angle_gamma   90.00
#
_symmetry.space_group_name_H-M   'P 1'
#
loop_
_entity.id
_entity.type
_entity.pdbx_description
1 polymer ?
#
loop_
_entity_poly.entity_id
_entity_poly.type
_entity_poly.pdbx_seq_one_letter_code
_entity_poly.pdbx_strand_id
1 'polypeptide(L)'
;NAVGAILGTLQGEQPELAPVVSGSHLDSVPEGGNFDGIAGICTALEAARAFHDAGIRPRRPFCCIAIPEEEGPQFGSGLFGSRAMCGQLYDDEIHRFRNAQGQSIAEVLTAYGKNPEKIASETIHTGDWAAFLELHIEQGPVLDREHLELGIVEAIVGLKYYFVTIKGISNHAGATPMTMRADTVLAMANAVSAGADTA
;
A
#
# COMPACT_ATOMS: atom_id res chain seq x y z
N ASN A 1 5.43 -11.16 -12.33
CA ASN A 1 4.66 -10.39 -13.30
C ASN A 1 5.36 -9.09 -13.71
N ALA A 2 4.74 -8.30 -14.57
CA ALA A 2 5.32 -7.07 -15.15
C ALA A 2 5.54 -5.96 -14.12
N VAL A 3 4.76 -5.91 -13.05
CA VAL A 3 4.93 -4.94 -11.96
C VAL A 3 5.97 -5.36 -10.93
N GLY A 4 6.59 -6.53 -11.08
CA GLY A 4 7.57 -7.04 -10.14
C GLY A 4 6.98 -7.86 -8.99
N ALA A 5 5.67 -8.06 -8.92
CA ALA A 5 5.08 -8.94 -7.92
C ALA A 5 5.55 -10.39 -8.11
N ILE A 6 5.85 -11.06 -7.00
CA ILE A 6 6.34 -12.43 -6.95
C ILE A 6 5.16 -13.33 -6.60
N LEU A 7 4.95 -14.38 -7.38
CA LEU A 7 3.90 -15.36 -7.14
C LEU A 7 4.49 -16.76 -7.03
N GLY A 8 4.09 -17.50 -6.00
CA GLY A 8 4.44 -18.91 -5.81
C GLY A 8 3.17 -19.72 -5.65
N THR A 9 3.01 -20.81 -6.42
CA THR A 9 1.75 -21.56 -6.44
C THR A 9 1.96 -23.00 -5.98
N LEU A 10 1.24 -23.40 -4.94
CA LEU A 10 1.01 -24.79 -4.58
C LEU A 10 -0.17 -25.32 -5.41
N GLN A 11 0.07 -26.34 -6.20
CA GLN A 11 -0.95 -26.91 -7.08
C GLN A 11 -2.06 -27.61 -6.27
N GLY A 12 -3.30 -27.37 -6.68
CA GLY A 12 -4.46 -28.03 -6.13
C GLY A 12 -4.76 -29.38 -6.81
N GLU A 13 -5.82 -30.04 -6.33
CA GLU A 13 -6.36 -31.25 -6.97
C GLU A 13 -7.01 -30.94 -8.34
N GLN A 14 -7.58 -29.71 -8.44
CA GLN A 14 -8.23 -29.19 -9.65
C GLN A 14 -7.47 -27.92 -10.09
N PRO A 15 -6.35 -28.07 -10.81
CA PRO A 15 -5.47 -26.93 -11.15
C PRO A 15 -6.09 -25.92 -12.13
N GLU A 16 -7.17 -26.30 -12.80
CA GLU A 16 -7.95 -25.43 -13.70
C GLU A 16 -8.84 -24.43 -12.97
N LEU A 17 -9.08 -24.63 -11.68
CA LEU A 17 -9.89 -23.71 -10.88
C LEU A 17 -9.09 -22.45 -10.54
N ALA A 18 -9.79 -21.32 -10.50
CA ALA A 18 -9.22 -20.07 -10.02
C ALA A 18 -8.59 -20.24 -8.62
N PRO A 19 -7.35 -19.79 -8.39
CA PRO A 19 -6.64 -19.99 -7.14
C PRO A 19 -7.25 -19.19 -5.99
N VAL A 20 -7.01 -19.65 -4.78
CA VAL A 20 -7.05 -18.78 -3.59
C VAL A 20 -5.67 -18.17 -3.46
N VAL A 21 -5.61 -16.84 -3.38
CA VAL A 21 -4.36 -16.09 -3.28
C VAL A 21 -4.24 -15.52 -1.87
N SER A 22 -3.06 -15.60 -1.27
CA SER A 22 -2.76 -14.99 0.02
C SER A 22 -1.39 -14.36 0.00
N GLY A 23 -1.23 -13.27 0.71
CA GLY A 23 0.03 -12.54 0.81
C GLY A 23 -0.21 -11.10 1.22
N SER A 24 0.79 -10.26 1.00
CA SER A 24 0.77 -8.84 1.32
C SER A 24 1.87 -8.12 0.54
N HIS A 25 2.16 -6.86 0.93
CA HIS A 25 3.25 -6.09 0.34
C HIS A 25 4.64 -6.49 0.87
N LEU A 26 5.65 -6.25 0.05
CA LEU A 26 7.05 -6.61 0.32
C LEU A 26 7.87 -5.41 0.82
N ASP A 27 7.49 -4.21 0.43
CA ASP A 27 8.14 -2.97 0.81
C ASP A 27 7.68 -2.48 2.19
N SER A 28 8.38 -1.53 2.73
CA SER A 28 8.07 -0.88 4.01
C SER A 28 8.48 0.59 3.97
N VAL A 29 7.87 1.41 4.81
CA VAL A 29 8.29 2.80 4.99
C VAL A 29 9.68 2.87 5.62
N PRO A 30 10.46 3.95 5.38
CA PRO A 30 11.69 4.21 6.12
C PRO A 30 11.44 4.15 7.63
N GLU A 31 12.31 3.44 8.35
CA GLU A 31 12.18 3.21 9.80
C GLU A 31 10.87 2.50 10.22
N GLY A 32 10.22 1.78 9.30
CA GLY A 32 9.05 0.96 9.55
C GLY A 32 9.33 -0.28 10.41
N GLY A 33 8.25 -0.92 10.88
CA GLY A 33 8.34 -2.16 11.65
C GLY A 33 8.72 -3.36 10.77
N ASN A 34 9.25 -4.42 11.40
CA ASN A 34 9.70 -5.62 10.69
C ASN A 34 8.56 -6.51 10.19
N PHE A 35 7.32 -6.26 10.60
CA PHE A 35 6.18 -7.13 10.33
C PHE A 35 5.19 -6.54 9.36
N ASP A 36 5.31 -5.25 9.05
CA ASP A 36 4.42 -4.55 8.12
C ASP A 36 4.56 -5.14 6.71
N GLY A 37 3.46 -5.61 6.16
CA GLY A 37 3.41 -6.40 4.92
C GLY A 37 4.03 -7.79 5.02
N ILE A 38 5.24 -7.88 5.58
CA ILE A 38 6.03 -9.12 5.64
C ILE A 38 5.33 -10.21 6.44
N ALA A 39 4.59 -9.87 7.51
CA ALA A 39 3.82 -10.86 8.28
C ALA A 39 2.80 -11.60 7.39
N GLY A 40 2.11 -10.88 6.51
CA GLY A 40 1.15 -11.48 5.58
C GLY A 40 1.81 -12.42 4.56
N ILE A 41 2.96 -12.02 4.02
CA ILE A 41 3.74 -12.86 3.10
C ILE A 41 4.22 -14.13 3.82
N CYS A 42 4.82 -13.99 5.00
CA CYS A 42 5.32 -15.12 5.78
C CYS A 42 4.19 -16.07 6.18
N THR A 43 3.03 -15.55 6.55
CA THR A 43 1.86 -16.36 6.90
C THR A 43 1.34 -17.13 5.69
N ALA A 44 1.29 -16.51 4.51
CA ALA A 44 0.89 -17.20 3.29
C ALA A 44 1.86 -18.34 2.93
N LEU A 45 3.17 -18.08 3.02
CA LEU A 45 4.20 -19.11 2.77
C LEU A 45 4.12 -20.25 3.79
N GLU A 46 3.90 -19.92 5.07
CA GLU A 46 3.74 -20.92 6.13
C GLU A 46 2.48 -21.78 5.95
N ALA A 47 1.39 -21.17 5.50
CA ALA A 47 0.16 -21.91 5.16
C ALA A 47 0.43 -22.90 4.00
N ALA A 48 1.13 -22.47 2.95
CA ALA A 48 1.52 -23.35 1.85
C ALA A 48 2.43 -24.49 2.32
N ARG A 49 3.40 -24.18 3.20
CA ARG A 49 4.30 -25.17 3.80
C ARG A 49 3.51 -26.18 4.66
N ALA A 50 2.58 -25.70 5.49
CA ALA A 50 1.76 -26.55 6.33
C ALA A 50 0.91 -27.53 5.52
N PHE A 51 0.31 -27.09 4.40
CA PHE A 51 -0.39 -27.99 3.47
C PHE A 51 0.56 -29.06 2.92
N HIS A 52 1.74 -28.64 2.47
CA HIS A 52 2.74 -29.57 1.91
C HIS A 52 3.18 -30.61 2.96
N ASP A 53 3.55 -30.17 4.16
CA ASP A 53 4.06 -31.05 5.23
C ASP A 53 3.00 -32.01 5.75
N ALA A 54 1.74 -31.60 5.77
CA ALA A 54 0.61 -32.45 6.14
C ALA A 54 0.15 -33.38 5.01
N GLY A 55 0.75 -33.30 3.82
CA GLY A 55 0.30 -34.05 2.64
C GLY A 55 -1.10 -33.64 2.14
N ILE A 56 -1.58 -32.45 2.54
CA ILE A 56 -2.87 -31.92 2.13
C ILE A 56 -2.73 -31.25 0.78
N ARG A 57 -3.51 -31.70 -0.18
CA ARG A 57 -3.66 -31.05 -1.47
C ARG A 57 -4.98 -30.28 -1.50
N PRO A 58 -4.95 -28.94 -1.48
CA PRO A 58 -6.19 -28.18 -1.51
C PRO A 58 -6.95 -28.41 -2.82
N ARG A 59 -8.26 -28.27 -2.81
CA ARG A 59 -9.07 -28.44 -4.02
C ARG A 59 -8.64 -27.48 -5.13
N ARG A 60 -8.45 -26.19 -4.81
CA ARG A 60 -7.99 -25.16 -5.74
C ARG A 60 -6.50 -24.94 -5.55
N PRO A 61 -5.77 -24.41 -6.54
CA PRO A 61 -4.43 -23.92 -6.31
C PRO A 61 -4.40 -22.87 -5.19
N PHE A 62 -3.36 -22.90 -4.37
CA PHE A 62 -3.08 -21.88 -3.37
C PHE A 62 -1.86 -21.09 -3.82
N CYS A 63 -2.01 -19.78 -3.99
CA CYS A 63 -0.96 -18.91 -4.49
C CYS A 63 -0.52 -17.93 -3.41
N CYS A 64 0.78 -17.93 -3.07
CA CYS A 64 1.40 -16.90 -2.25
C CYS A 64 1.81 -15.74 -3.15
N ILE A 65 1.55 -14.50 -2.70
CA ILE A 65 1.95 -13.30 -3.43
C ILE A 65 2.73 -12.34 -2.53
N ALA A 66 3.75 -11.70 -3.12
CA ALA A 66 4.44 -10.55 -2.55
C ALA A 66 4.33 -9.38 -3.53
N ILE A 67 3.70 -8.29 -3.10
CA ILE A 67 3.35 -7.12 -3.92
C ILE A 67 4.36 -6.00 -3.63
N PRO A 68 5.01 -5.39 -4.62
CA PRO A 68 5.93 -4.30 -4.41
C PRO A 68 5.22 -2.95 -4.38
N GLU A 69 5.86 -1.95 -3.74
CA GLU A 69 5.53 -0.52 -3.78
C GLU A 69 4.08 -0.23 -3.32
N GLU A 70 3.67 -0.85 -2.21
CA GLU A 70 2.40 -0.56 -1.55
C GLU A 70 2.48 0.77 -0.80
N GLU A 71 3.52 0.95 -0.01
CA GLU A 71 3.78 2.13 0.80
C GLU A 71 4.26 3.33 -0.03
N GLY A 72 4.70 3.08 -1.26
CA GLY A 72 5.22 4.10 -2.15
C GLY A 72 6.55 4.73 -1.75
N PRO A 73 7.50 4.00 -1.11
CA PRO A 73 8.72 4.58 -0.56
C PRO A 73 9.63 5.19 -1.63
N GLN A 74 9.59 4.67 -2.84
CA GLN A 74 10.49 5.12 -3.91
C GLN A 74 9.90 6.22 -4.77
N PHE A 75 8.61 6.12 -5.12
CA PHE A 75 8.00 6.99 -6.13
C PHE A 75 6.94 7.93 -5.56
N GLY A 76 6.60 7.81 -4.27
CA GLY A 76 5.53 8.58 -3.64
C GLY A 76 4.13 8.22 -4.18
N SER A 77 4.00 7.04 -4.77
CA SER A 77 2.75 6.54 -5.32
C SER A 77 2.34 5.27 -4.61
N GLY A 78 1.59 5.42 -3.51
CA GLY A 78 1.11 4.29 -2.72
C GLY A 78 0.20 3.36 -3.50
N LEU A 79 0.17 2.09 -3.08
CA LEU A 79 -0.62 1.01 -3.69
C LEU A 79 -0.25 0.74 -5.17
N PHE A 80 0.94 1.19 -5.63
CA PHE A 80 1.29 1.07 -7.05
C PHE A 80 1.16 -0.36 -7.56
N GLY A 81 1.74 -1.33 -6.85
CA GLY A 81 1.74 -2.74 -7.26
C GLY A 81 0.33 -3.30 -7.44
N SER A 82 -0.53 -3.13 -6.43
CA SER A 82 -1.91 -3.62 -6.45
C SER A 82 -2.78 -2.87 -7.45
N ARG A 83 -2.66 -1.54 -7.55
CA ARG A 83 -3.39 -0.74 -8.55
C ARG A 83 -2.99 -1.13 -9.98
N ALA A 84 -1.71 -1.32 -10.25
CA ALA A 84 -1.22 -1.77 -11.55
C ALA A 84 -1.77 -3.16 -11.91
N MET A 85 -1.79 -4.09 -10.96
CA MET A 85 -2.37 -5.42 -11.14
C MET A 85 -3.88 -5.38 -11.37
N CYS A 86 -4.59 -4.37 -10.84
CA CYS A 86 -6.02 -4.18 -11.03
C CYS A 86 -6.38 -3.25 -12.20
N GLY A 87 -5.40 -2.81 -13.00
CA GLY A 87 -5.63 -1.90 -14.11
C GLY A 87 -6.05 -0.48 -13.70
N GLN A 88 -5.65 -0.03 -12.49
CA GLN A 88 -6.04 1.24 -11.90
C GLN A 88 -4.86 2.22 -11.76
N LEU A 89 -3.98 2.24 -12.75
CA LEU A 89 -2.91 3.23 -12.81
C LEU A 89 -3.47 4.62 -13.13
N TYR A 90 -2.84 5.65 -12.58
CA TYR A 90 -3.09 7.03 -13.00
C TYR A 90 -2.53 7.26 -14.41
N ASP A 91 -3.01 8.30 -15.08
CA ASP A 91 -2.53 8.68 -16.41
C ASP A 91 -1.02 8.84 -16.42
N ASP A 92 -0.37 8.07 -17.30
CA ASP A 92 1.08 8.05 -17.53
C ASP A 92 1.93 7.89 -16.25
N GLU A 93 1.37 7.23 -15.22
CA GLU A 93 2.00 7.09 -13.92
C GLU A 93 3.40 6.48 -14.01
N ILE A 94 3.58 5.43 -14.81
CA ILE A 94 4.85 4.71 -14.93
C ILE A 94 5.97 5.55 -15.52
N HIS A 95 5.66 6.62 -16.26
CA HIS A 95 6.64 7.54 -16.84
C HIS A 95 6.79 8.86 -16.08
N ARG A 96 5.75 9.28 -15.35
CA ARG A 96 5.73 10.56 -14.64
C ARG A 96 6.33 10.51 -13.26
N PHE A 97 6.03 9.47 -12.49
CA PHE A 97 6.55 9.35 -11.12
C PHE A 97 8.01 8.93 -11.14
N ARG A 98 8.82 9.62 -10.35
CA ARG A 98 10.27 9.44 -10.33
C ARG A 98 10.78 9.24 -8.92
N ASN A 99 11.76 8.37 -8.79
CA ASN A 99 12.49 8.18 -7.53
C ASN A 99 13.49 9.32 -7.27
N ALA A 100 14.17 9.27 -6.13
CA ALA A 100 15.17 10.26 -5.74
C ALA A 100 16.36 10.38 -6.72
N GLN A 101 16.60 9.34 -7.54
CA GLN A 101 17.63 9.31 -8.58
C GLN A 101 17.12 9.86 -9.93
N GLY A 102 15.86 10.31 -9.99
CA GLY A 102 15.23 10.84 -11.19
C GLY A 102 14.74 9.76 -12.17
N GLN A 103 14.81 8.48 -11.81
CA GLN A 103 14.37 7.38 -12.65
C GLN A 103 12.85 7.20 -12.53
N SER A 104 12.17 6.98 -13.66
CA SER A 104 10.75 6.62 -13.69
C SER A 104 10.51 5.17 -13.24
N ILE A 105 9.28 4.85 -12.90
CA ILE A 105 8.86 3.47 -12.59
C ILE A 105 9.20 2.55 -13.76
N ALA A 106 8.91 2.97 -15.00
CA ALA A 106 9.18 2.20 -16.20
C ALA A 106 10.70 1.92 -16.39
N GLU A 107 11.55 2.91 -16.13
CA GLU A 107 13.00 2.76 -16.20
C GLU A 107 13.51 1.77 -15.14
N VAL A 108 13.00 1.85 -13.92
CA VAL A 108 13.38 0.93 -12.84
C VAL A 108 12.91 -0.48 -13.14
N LEU A 109 11.65 -0.69 -13.55
CA LEU A 109 11.14 -2.01 -13.93
C LEU A 109 11.98 -2.62 -15.06
N THR A 110 12.34 -1.82 -16.07
CA THR A 110 13.18 -2.27 -17.18
C THR A 110 14.57 -2.69 -16.70
N ALA A 111 15.17 -1.93 -15.79
CA ALA A 111 16.48 -2.28 -15.21
C ALA A 111 16.45 -3.61 -14.43
N TYR A 112 15.29 -3.96 -13.85
CA TYR A 112 15.05 -5.27 -13.22
C TYR A 112 14.59 -6.36 -14.21
N GLY A 113 14.71 -6.13 -15.52
CA GLY A 113 14.36 -7.09 -16.54
C GLY A 113 12.86 -7.31 -16.73
N LYS A 114 12.03 -6.37 -16.26
CA LYS A 114 10.59 -6.40 -16.49
C LYS A 114 10.24 -5.61 -17.75
N ASN A 115 9.06 -5.88 -18.29
CA ASN A 115 8.54 -5.11 -19.42
C ASN A 115 7.31 -4.29 -18.97
N PRO A 116 7.44 -2.97 -18.74
CA PRO A 116 6.34 -2.12 -18.30
C PRO A 116 5.15 -2.11 -19.23
N GLU A 117 5.38 -2.27 -20.54
CA GLU A 117 4.31 -2.30 -21.57
C GLU A 117 3.35 -3.49 -21.40
N LYS A 118 3.77 -4.51 -20.66
CA LYS A 118 2.91 -5.67 -20.38
C LYS A 118 1.99 -5.48 -19.19
N ILE A 119 2.13 -4.43 -18.40
CA ILE A 119 1.33 -4.21 -17.20
C ILE A 119 -0.17 -4.29 -17.54
N ALA A 120 -0.60 -3.58 -18.56
CA ALA A 120 -2.02 -3.55 -18.97
C ALA A 120 -2.53 -4.93 -19.44
N SER A 121 -1.67 -5.77 -20.01
CA SER A 121 -2.05 -7.11 -20.48
C SER A 121 -2.02 -8.18 -19.38
N GLU A 122 -1.42 -7.87 -18.24
CA GLU A 122 -1.35 -8.75 -17.06
C GLU A 122 -2.32 -8.33 -15.95
N THR A 123 -3.32 -7.52 -16.28
CA THR A 123 -4.36 -7.07 -15.35
C THR A 123 -5.21 -8.26 -14.88
N ILE A 124 -5.48 -8.29 -13.58
CA ILE A 124 -6.34 -9.29 -12.94
C ILE A 124 -7.80 -8.87 -13.15
N HIS A 125 -8.62 -9.81 -13.61
CA HIS A 125 -10.05 -9.61 -13.82
C HIS A 125 -10.88 -10.40 -12.81
N THR A 126 -12.14 -10.03 -12.69
CA THR A 126 -13.10 -10.76 -11.85
C THR A 126 -13.16 -12.22 -12.27
N GLY A 127 -12.89 -13.12 -11.34
CA GLY A 127 -12.88 -14.57 -11.56
C GLY A 127 -11.50 -15.18 -11.78
N ASP A 128 -10.45 -14.40 -12.04
CA ASP A 128 -9.08 -14.92 -12.14
C ASP A 128 -8.58 -15.47 -10.80
N TRP A 129 -9.04 -14.89 -9.70
CA TRP A 129 -8.85 -15.38 -8.35
C TRP A 129 -10.19 -15.74 -7.71
N ALA A 130 -10.23 -16.86 -6.98
CA ALA A 130 -11.41 -17.26 -6.24
C ALA A 130 -11.61 -16.42 -4.97
N ALA A 131 -10.50 -16.08 -4.32
CA ALA A 131 -10.43 -15.19 -3.17
C ALA A 131 -9.03 -14.63 -3.02
N PHE A 132 -8.93 -13.46 -2.38
CA PHE A 132 -7.69 -12.89 -1.87
C PHE A 132 -7.81 -12.75 -0.35
N LEU A 133 -6.80 -13.22 0.36
CA LEU A 133 -6.71 -13.16 1.82
C LEU A 133 -5.40 -12.51 2.20
N GLU A 134 -5.48 -11.46 2.98
CA GLU A 134 -4.32 -10.77 3.50
C GLU A 134 -4.38 -10.75 5.03
N LEU A 135 -3.37 -11.35 5.67
CA LEU A 135 -3.12 -11.11 7.09
C LEU A 135 -2.21 -9.89 7.19
N HIS A 136 -2.63 -8.93 7.98
CA HIS A 136 -1.88 -7.71 8.19
C HIS A 136 -1.79 -7.38 9.68
N ILE A 137 -0.75 -6.69 10.10
CA ILE A 137 -0.69 -6.14 11.45
C ILE A 137 -1.77 -5.05 11.60
N GLU A 138 -2.31 -4.88 12.79
CA GLU A 138 -3.40 -3.92 13.02
C GLU A 138 -2.99 -2.46 12.73
N GLN A 139 -1.73 -2.12 12.93
CA GLN A 139 -1.20 -0.74 12.91
C GLN A 139 -1.95 0.20 13.87
N GLY A 140 -2.62 -0.37 14.86
CA GLY A 140 -3.44 0.33 15.82
C GLY A 140 -3.45 -0.39 17.18
N PRO A 141 -4.11 0.18 18.21
CA PRO A 141 -4.05 -0.33 19.56
C PRO A 141 -5.28 -1.15 19.99
N VAL A 142 -6.24 -1.40 19.10
CA VAL A 142 -7.56 -1.93 19.52
C VAL A 142 -7.45 -3.40 19.89
N LEU A 143 -6.91 -4.22 19.01
CA LEU A 143 -6.76 -5.66 19.27
C LEU A 143 -5.86 -5.92 20.48
N ASP A 144 -4.76 -5.16 20.60
CA ASP A 144 -3.85 -5.27 21.73
C ASP A 144 -4.54 -4.94 23.07
N ARG A 145 -5.30 -3.84 23.14
CA ARG A 145 -6.05 -3.44 24.33
C ARG A 145 -7.18 -4.39 24.69
N GLU A 146 -7.83 -4.97 23.70
CA GLU A 146 -8.91 -5.92 23.88
C GLU A 146 -8.40 -7.35 24.07
N HIS A 147 -7.07 -7.58 24.01
CA HIS A 147 -6.42 -8.89 24.09
C HIS A 147 -6.95 -9.89 23.06
N LEU A 148 -7.22 -9.40 21.84
CA LEU A 148 -7.66 -10.19 20.71
C LEU A 148 -6.49 -10.52 19.80
N GLU A 149 -6.36 -11.77 19.40
CA GLU A 149 -5.29 -12.23 18.53
C GLU A 149 -5.55 -11.88 17.06
N LEU A 150 -6.80 -11.85 16.64
CA LEU A 150 -7.23 -11.59 15.27
C LEU A 150 -8.51 -10.75 15.25
N GLY A 151 -8.63 -9.93 14.20
CA GLY A 151 -9.84 -9.19 13.87
C GLY A 151 -10.16 -9.28 12.38
N ILE A 152 -11.41 -9.17 12.03
CA ILE A 152 -11.85 -9.04 10.64
C ILE A 152 -12.06 -7.56 10.34
N VAL A 153 -11.40 -7.07 9.27
CA VAL A 153 -11.54 -5.68 8.83
C VAL A 153 -12.93 -5.49 8.24
N GLU A 154 -13.71 -4.60 8.84
CA GLU A 154 -15.07 -4.27 8.39
C GLU A 154 -15.08 -3.04 7.47
N ALA A 155 -14.12 -2.12 7.64
CA ALA A 155 -14.00 -0.91 6.85
C ALA A 155 -12.55 -0.42 6.80
N ILE A 156 -12.21 0.26 5.72
CA ILE A 156 -10.95 0.97 5.54
C ILE A 156 -11.26 2.46 5.38
N VAL A 157 -10.59 3.31 6.19
CA VAL A 157 -10.79 4.76 6.14
C VAL A 157 -10.17 5.36 4.88
N GLY A 158 -10.81 6.40 4.37
CA GLY A 158 -10.26 7.21 3.29
C GLY A 158 -9.28 8.25 3.82
N LEU A 159 -8.21 8.50 3.09
CA LEU A 159 -7.22 9.54 3.39
C LEU A 159 -7.32 10.67 2.36
N LYS A 160 -7.20 11.91 2.84
CA LYS A 160 -7.08 13.09 1.99
C LYS A 160 -5.90 13.93 2.45
N TYR A 161 -5.03 14.28 1.53
CA TYR A 161 -3.87 15.13 1.78
C TYR A 161 -4.11 16.52 1.20
N TYR A 162 -3.78 17.54 1.98
CA TYR A 162 -3.88 18.94 1.58
C TYR A 162 -2.54 19.63 1.79
N PHE A 163 -2.08 20.36 0.77
CA PHE A 163 -0.96 21.28 0.92
C PHE A 163 -1.52 22.67 1.14
N VAL A 164 -1.25 23.25 2.33
CA VAL A 164 -1.74 24.55 2.70
C VAL A 164 -0.58 25.53 2.78
N THR A 165 -0.65 26.62 2.02
CA THR A 165 0.33 27.71 2.07
C THR A 165 -0.32 28.93 2.69
N ILE A 166 0.21 29.39 3.83
CA ILE A 166 -0.26 30.59 4.52
C ILE A 166 0.79 31.67 4.33
N LYS A 167 0.39 32.79 3.74
CA LYS A 167 1.25 33.97 3.52
C LYS A 167 0.94 35.05 4.52
N GLY A 168 1.94 35.61 5.14
CA GLY A 168 1.81 36.69 6.11
C GLY A 168 2.90 37.74 5.96
N ILE A 169 2.97 38.64 6.91
CA ILE A 169 3.91 39.76 6.92
C ILE A 169 4.68 39.72 8.24
N SER A 170 6.02 39.72 8.15
CA SER A 170 6.87 39.82 9.32
C SER A 170 6.78 41.22 9.92
N ASN A 171 6.53 41.29 11.20
CA ASN A 171 6.40 42.56 11.93
C ASN A 171 7.09 42.45 13.30
N HIS A 172 7.42 43.61 13.90
CA HIS A 172 7.95 43.62 15.24
C HIS A 172 6.91 43.16 16.27
N ALA A 173 7.27 42.21 17.10
CA ALA A 173 6.35 41.53 18.01
C ALA A 173 5.71 42.48 19.05
N GLY A 174 6.48 43.42 19.56
CA GLY A 174 6.00 44.37 20.60
C GLY A 174 5.39 45.67 20.10
N ALA A 175 5.74 46.12 18.87
CA ALA A 175 5.34 47.42 18.35
C ALA A 175 4.20 47.37 17.32
N THR A 176 3.84 46.23 16.81
CA THR A 176 2.77 46.07 15.81
C THR A 176 1.45 45.70 16.49
N PRO A 177 0.41 46.56 16.42
CA PRO A 177 -0.92 46.22 16.93
C PRO A 177 -1.47 44.96 16.27
N MET A 178 -2.26 44.17 16.99
CA MET A 178 -2.85 42.89 16.49
C MET A 178 -3.69 43.10 15.23
N THR A 179 -4.40 44.23 15.14
CA THR A 179 -5.26 44.58 13.99
C THR A 179 -4.47 44.89 12.71
N MET A 180 -3.13 45.05 12.81
CA MET A 180 -2.24 45.33 11.67
C MET A 180 -1.37 44.16 11.33
N ARG A 181 -1.56 43.01 11.95
CA ARG A 181 -0.76 41.78 11.70
C ARG A 181 -1.43 40.90 10.67
N ALA A 182 -0.61 40.33 9.80
CA ALA A 182 -0.94 39.13 9.01
C ALA A 182 -0.20 37.94 9.62
N ASP A 183 -0.72 37.44 10.75
CA ASP A 183 -0.08 36.40 11.57
C ASP A 183 -0.37 35.01 11.01
N THR A 184 0.69 34.37 10.48
CA THR A 184 0.57 33.05 9.88
C THR A 184 0.38 31.93 10.90
N VAL A 185 0.89 32.11 12.13
CA VAL A 185 0.72 31.10 13.20
C VAL A 185 -0.71 31.07 13.68
N LEU A 186 -1.31 32.25 13.90
CA LEU A 186 -2.72 32.36 14.28
C LEU A 186 -3.64 31.80 13.17
N ALA A 187 -3.34 32.11 11.91
CA ALA A 187 -4.12 31.58 10.79
C ALA A 187 -4.01 30.05 10.68
N MET A 188 -2.79 29.48 10.90
CA MET A 188 -2.59 28.02 10.94
C MET A 188 -3.37 27.38 12.10
N ALA A 189 -3.29 27.94 13.30
CA ALA A 189 -4.00 27.42 14.45
C ALA A 189 -5.52 27.37 14.21
N ASN A 190 -6.08 28.44 13.64
CA ASN A 190 -7.49 28.48 13.28
C ASN A 190 -7.86 27.45 12.21
N ALA A 191 -7.02 27.27 11.19
CA ALA A 191 -7.25 26.28 10.14
C ALA A 191 -7.22 24.84 10.68
N VAL A 192 -6.28 24.53 11.58
CA VAL A 192 -6.19 23.22 12.23
C VAL A 192 -7.41 22.95 13.11
N SER A 193 -7.81 23.94 13.94
CA SER A 193 -9.00 23.80 14.80
C SER A 193 -10.27 23.59 13.98
N ALA A 194 -10.48 24.37 12.92
CA ALA A 194 -11.63 24.20 12.04
C ALA A 194 -11.64 22.85 11.32
N GLY A 195 -10.45 22.32 10.97
CA GLY A 195 -10.32 20.98 10.39
C GLY A 195 -10.69 19.87 11.37
N ALA A 196 -10.33 20.01 12.64
CA ALA A 196 -10.65 19.03 13.68
C ALA A 196 -12.16 18.94 13.97
N ASP A 197 -12.89 20.04 13.83
CA ASP A 197 -14.35 20.08 14.07
C ASP A 197 -15.16 19.44 12.93
N THR A 198 -14.53 19.10 11.81
CA THR A 198 -15.18 18.52 10.62
C THR A 198 -14.76 17.08 10.33
N ALA A 199 -13.86 16.50 11.14
CA ALA A 199 -13.40 15.13 11.08
C ALA A 199 -14.20 14.23 12.02
#